data_80d64bf1fe67964b8542cdf8d346362d
#
_entry.id   80d64bf1fe67964b8542cdf8d346362d
#
_cell.length_a   1.000
_cell.length_b   1.000
_cell.length_c   1.000
_cell.angle_alpha   90.00
_cell.angle_beta   90.00
_cell.angle_gamma   90.00
#
_symmetry.space_group_name_H-M   'P 1'
#
loop_
_entity.id
_entity.type
_entity.pdbx_description
1 polymer ?
#
loop_
_entity_poly.entity_id
_entity_poly.type
_entity_poly.pdbx_seq_one_letter_code
_entity_poly.pdbx_strand_id
1 'polypeptide(L)'
;EHARLRAIEEGIPLIRVANTGISATFDPLGRKLSEIALGETGYVDQDLIKPLKSKTLYTKIGDSIYLLITTLIIFVTVLGKIFFNGRSYARRNATRLFYDRAPAPQDF
;
A
#
# COMPACT_ATOMS: atom_id res chain seq x y z
N GLU A 1 -19.17 0.54 -8.00
CA GLU A 1 -18.03 1.45 -7.89
C GLU A 1 -16.70 0.71 -8.16
N HIS A 2 -16.44 -0.45 -7.55
CA HIS A 2 -15.18 -1.20 -7.74
C HIS A 2 -14.86 -1.55 -9.20
N ALA A 3 -15.85 -1.91 -10.01
CA ALA A 3 -15.64 -2.23 -11.42
C ALA A 3 -15.14 -1.01 -12.23
N ARG A 4 -15.67 0.17 -11.94
CA ARG A 4 -15.25 1.42 -12.53
C ARG A 4 -13.78 1.76 -12.21
N LEU A 5 -13.39 1.63 -10.94
CA LEU A 5 -12.02 1.88 -10.49
C LEU A 5 -11.03 0.93 -11.19
N ARG A 6 -11.38 -0.34 -11.32
CA ARG A 6 -10.54 -1.31 -12.03
C ARG A 6 -10.33 -0.96 -13.50
N ALA A 7 -11.37 -0.47 -14.20
CA ALA A 7 -11.22 -0.03 -15.57
C ALA A 7 -10.20 1.12 -15.71
N ILE A 8 -10.23 2.06 -14.76
CA ILE A 8 -9.30 3.20 -14.71
C ILE A 8 -7.87 2.75 -14.37
N GLU A 9 -7.71 1.91 -13.34
CA GLU A 9 -6.40 1.42 -12.89
C GLU A 9 -5.65 0.68 -13.99
N GLU A 10 -6.34 -0.24 -14.66
CA GLU A 10 -5.75 -1.08 -15.71
C GLU A 10 -5.72 -0.38 -17.08
N GLY A 11 -6.53 0.67 -17.28
CA GLY A 11 -6.66 1.35 -18.57
C GLY A 11 -7.30 0.49 -19.66
N ILE A 12 -8.18 -0.44 -19.26
CA ILE A 12 -8.90 -1.35 -20.15
C ILE A 12 -10.41 -1.20 -19.95
N PRO A 13 -11.22 -1.47 -21.00
CA PRO A 13 -12.68 -1.51 -20.83
C PRO A 13 -13.05 -2.69 -19.91
N LEU A 14 -14.06 -2.50 -19.08
CA LEU A 14 -14.53 -3.52 -18.15
C LEU A 14 -16.02 -3.75 -18.30
N ILE A 15 -16.40 -4.98 -18.49
CA ILE A 15 -17.80 -5.42 -18.52
C ILE A 15 -18.08 -6.18 -17.22
N ARG A 16 -19.01 -5.70 -16.44
CA ARG A 16 -19.50 -6.35 -15.25
C ARG A 16 -20.89 -6.93 -15.54
N VAL A 17 -21.04 -8.22 -15.43
CA VAL A 17 -22.32 -8.91 -15.49
C VAL A 17 -22.66 -9.41 -14.10
N ALA A 18 -23.85 -9.11 -13.63
CA ALA A 18 -24.34 -9.53 -12.33
C ALA A 18 -25.72 -10.18 -12.45
N ASN A 19 -25.86 -11.38 -11.87
CA ASN A 19 -27.12 -12.13 -11.93
C ASN A 19 -28.25 -11.46 -11.13
N THR A 20 -27.91 -10.91 -9.96
CA THR A 20 -28.87 -10.20 -9.06
C THR A 20 -28.43 -8.77 -8.74
N GLY A 21 -27.59 -8.20 -9.55
CA GLY A 21 -27.04 -6.87 -9.35
C GLY A 21 -27.11 -6.02 -10.62
N ILE A 22 -26.49 -4.85 -10.58
CA ILE A 22 -26.38 -3.95 -11.73
C ILE A 22 -25.31 -4.50 -12.68
N SER A 23 -25.69 -4.76 -13.93
CA SER A 23 -24.74 -5.05 -15.00
C SER A 23 -24.38 -3.76 -15.71
N ALA A 24 -23.09 -3.51 -15.94
CA ALA A 24 -22.65 -2.26 -16.54
C ALA A 24 -21.34 -2.44 -17.31
N THR A 25 -21.16 -1.62 -18.34
CA THR A 25 -19.93 -1.52 -19.13
C THR A 25 -19.25 -0.19 -18.86
N PHE A 26 -17.95 -0.24 -18.64
CA PHE A 26 -17.12 0.93 -18.41
C PHE A 26 -16.02 1.03 -19.47
N ASP A 27 -15.73 2.25 -19.89
CA ASP A 27 -14.58 2.52 -20.74
C ASP A 27 -13.27 2.58 -19.91
N PRO A 28 -12.09 2.60 -20.55
CA PRO A 28 -10.80 2.69 -19.86
C PRO A 28 -10.60 3.95 -19.00
N LEU A 29 -11.45 4.96 -19.16
CA LEU A 29 -11.46 6.20 -18.36
C LEU A 29 -12.49 6.14 -17.22
N GLY A 30 -13.17 5.00 -17.05
CA GLY A 30 -14.18 4.80 -16.02
C GLY A 30 -15.52 5.44 -16.29
N ARG A 31 -15.80 5.84 -17.54
CA ARG A 31 -17.15 6.34 -17.92
C ARG A 31 -18.07 5.14 -18.11
N LYS A 32 -19.24 5.19 -17.51
CA LYS A 32 -20.28 4.20 -17.70
C LYS A 32 -20.92 4.37 -19.09
N LEU A 33 -20.88 3.33 -19.89
CA LEU A 33 -21.38 3.36 -21.27
C LEU A 33 -22.77 2.77 -21.37
N SER A 34 -23.02 1.70 -20.62
CA SER A 34 -24.32 1.04 -20.58
C SER A 34 -24.59 0.50 -19.20
N GLU A 35 -25.86 0.29 -18.90
CA GLU A 35 -26.32 -0.27 -17.62
C GLU A 35 -27.61 -1.05 -17.82
N ILE A 36 -27.72 -2.20 -17.13
CA ILE A 36 -28.98 -2.89 -16.88
C ILE A 36 -29.23 -2.77 -15.38
N ALA A 37 -30.36 -2.16 -15.02
CA ALA A 37 -30.69 -1.88 -13.63
C ALA A 37 -30.92 -3.15 -12.82
N LEU A 38 -30.89 -2.98 -11.50
CA LEU A 38 -31.19 -4.07 -10.58
C LEU A 38 -32.60 -4.63 -10.79
N GLY A 39 -32.70 -5.94 -10.97
CA GLY A 39 -33.98 -6.63 -11.18
C GLY A 39 -34.53 -6.58 -12.60
N GLU A 40 -33.84 -5.91 -13.52
CA GLU A 40 -34.17 -5.90 -14.94
C GLU A 40 -33.45 -7.05 -15.66
N THR A 41 -34.18 -7.68 -16.61
CA THR A 41 -33.60 -8.67 -17.52
C THR A 41 -33.50 -8.05 -18.90
N GLY A 42 -32.30 -8.10 -19.47
CA GLY A 42 -32.07 -7.52 -20.79
C GLY A 42 -30.73 -7.91 -21.38
N TYR A 43 -30.47 -7.44 -22.58
CA TYR A 43 -29.15 -7.52 -23.20
C TYR A 43 -28.74 -6.14 -23.70
N VAL A 44 -27.45 -5.90 -23.76
CA VAL A 44 -26.85 -4.69 -24.33
C VAL A 44 -25.88 -5.14 -25.40
N ASP A 45 -26.16 -4.74 -26.62
CA ASP A 45 -25.23 -4.93 -27.73
C ASP A 45 -24.35 -3.70 -27.85
N GLN A 46 -23.05 -3.87 -27.75
CA GLN A 46 -22.10 -2.78 -27.72
C GLN A 46 -20.76 -3.19 -28.32
N ASP A 47 -20.19 -2.29 -29.13
CA ASP A 47 -18.86 -2.48 -29.67
C ASP A 47 -17.80 -2.50 -28.56
N LEU A 48 -16.88 -3.44 -28.65
CA LEU A 48 -15.77 -3.56 -27.69
C LEU A 48 -14.81 -2.39 -27.86
N ILE A 49 -14.73 -1.54 -26.83
CA ILE A 49 -13.85 -0.38 -26.80
C ILE A 49 -12.40 -0.83 -26.68
N LYS A 50 -11.52 -0.19 -27.42
CA LYS A 50 -10.09 -0.46 -27.37
C LYS A 50 -9.49 0.01 -26.04
N PRO A 51 -8.54 -0.74 -25.46
CA PRO A 51 -7.80 -0.32 -24.28
C PRO A 51 -6.98 0.95 -24.59
N LEU A 52 -6.55 1.64 -23.54
CA LEU A 52 -5.63 2.77 -23.67
C LEU A 52 -4.33 2.33 -24.34
N LYS A 53 -3.82 3.13 -25.27
CA LYS A 53 -2.54 2.86 -25.97
C LYS A 53 -1.35 2.92 -25.02
N SER A 54 -1.42 3.72 -23.95
CA SER A 54 -0.38 3.84 -22.93
C SER A 54 -0.79 3.11 -21.66
N LYS A 55 0.13 2.35 -21.09
CA LYS A 55 -0.07 1.74 -19.77
C LYS A 55 -0.27 2.82 -18.72
N THR A 56 -1.22 2.62 -17.83
CA THR A 56 -1.46 3.51 -16.69
C THR A 56 -0.26 3.48 -15.73
N LEU A 57 -0.14 4.48 -14.88
CA LEU A 57 0.87 4.50 -13.82
C LEU A 57 0.72 3.29 -12.90
N TYR A 58 -0.52 2.90 -12.58
CA TYR A 58 -0.79 1.74 -11.75
C TYR A 58 -0.29 0.43 -12.40
N THR A 59 -0.56 0.23 -13.68
CA THR A 59 -0.06 -0.95 -14.42
C THR A 59 1.48 -1.01 -14.48
N LYS A 60 2.17 0.14 -14.44
CA LYS A 60 3.64 0.21 -14.45
C LYS A 60 4.27 -0.05 -13.10
N ILE A 61 3.69 0.46 -12.05
CA ILE A 61 4.27 0.48 -10.70
C ILE A 61 3.65 -0.65 -9.84
N GLY A 62 2.34 -0.92 -10.02
CA GLY A 62 1.60 -1.92 -9.28
C GLY A 62 1.80 -1.77 -7.77
N ASP A 63 1.84 -2.90 -7.09
CA ASP A 63 2.03 -2.97 -5.64
C ASP A 63 3.50 -2.75 -5.19
N SER A 64 4.44 -2.58 -6.14
CA SER A 64 5.86 -2.41 -5.83
C SER A 64 6.14 -1.18 -4.95
N ILE A 65 5.33 -0.13 -5.07
CA ILE A 65 5.45 1.08 -4.24
C ILE A 65 5.15 0.78 -2.77
N TYR A 66 4.15 -0.07 -2.49
CA TYR A 66 3.81 -0.47 -1.12
C TYR A 66 4.92 -1.32 -0.51
N LEU A 67 5.51 -2.23 -1.27
CA LEU A 67 6.64 -3.03 -0.83
C LEU A 67 7.85 -2.15 -0.49
N LEU A 68 8.15 -1.16 -1.32
CA LEU A 68 9.25 -0.24 -1.10
C LEU A 68 9.05 0.61 0.15
N ILE A 69 7.85 1.18 0.33
CA ILE A 69 7.50 1.97 1.52
C ILE A 69 7.58 1.10 2.78
N THR A 70 7.01 -0.11 2.74
CA THR A 70 7.02 -1.03 3.89
C THR A 70 8.43 -1.42 4.27
N THR A 71 9.27 -1.75 3.30
CA THR A 71 10.67 -2.08 3.52
C THR A 71 11.44 -0.90 4.12
N LEU A 72 11.19 0.31 3.63
CA LEU A 72 11.81 1.52 4.16
C LEU A 72 11.43 1.77 5.64
N ILE A 73 10.15 1.61 5.98
CA ILE A 73 9.67 1.78 7.36
C ILE A 73 10.35 0.75 8.29
N ILE A 74 10.41 -0.52 7.87
CA ILE A 74 11.07 -1.57 8.65
C ILE A 74 12.54 -1.22 8.85
N PHE A 75 13.23 -0.81 7.80
CA PHE A 75 14.65 -0.45 7.85
C PHE A 75 14.93 0.70 8.82
N VAL A 76 14.13 1.77 8.75
CA VAL A 76 14.23 2.92 9.67
C VAL A 76 13.98 2.51 11.12
N THR A 77 12.98 1.63 11.35
CA THR A 77 12.63 1.16 12.69
C THR A 77 13.75 0.31 13.31
N VAL A 78 14.36 -0.57 12.50
CA VAL A 78 15.48 -1.42 12.93
C VAL A 78 16.71 -0.58 13.24
N LEU A 79 17.07 0.36 12.35
CA LEU A 79 18.17 1.30 12.59
C LEU A 79 17.96 2.14 13.86
N GLY A 80 16.74 2.64 14.06
CA GLY A 80 16.39 3.38 15.28
C GLY A 80 16.61 2.56 16.55
N LYS A 81 16.19 1.30 16.54
CA LYS A 81 16.42 0.39 17.69
C LYS A 81 17.90 0.12 17.95
N ILE A 82 18.68 -0.11 16.90
CA ILE A 82 20.14 -0.36 17.04
C ILE A 82 20.82 0.88 17.61
N PHE A 83 20.51 2.06 17.10
CA PHE A 83 21.11 3.31 17.53
C PHE A 83 20.73 3.69 18.97
N PHE A 84 19.45 3.48 19.33
CA PHE A 84 18.98 3.77 20.69
C PHE A 84 19.53 2.79 21.72
N ASN A 85 19.63 1.50 21.37
CA ASN A 85 20.16 0.47 22.25
C ASN A 85 21.67 0.64 22.51
N GLY A 86 22.44 1.11 21.51
CA GLY A 86 23.85 1.44 21.66
C GLY A 86 24.12 2.53 22.68
N ARG A 87 23.27 3.56 22.75
CA ARG A 87 23.36 4.64 23.74
C ARG A 87 23.13 4.17 25.18
N SER A 88 22.22 3.21 25.37
CA SER A 88 21.91 2.66 26.70
C SER A 88 23.06 1.80 27.27
N TYR A 89 23.81 1.11 26.42
CA TYR A 89 24.98 0.34 26.82
C TYR A 89 26.16 1.24 27.25
N ALA A 90 26.40 2.31 26.51
CA ALA A 90 27.47 3.25 26.83
C ALA A 90 27.25 3.94 28.20
N ARG A 91 26.01 4.30 28.51
CA ARG A 91 25.64 4.95 29.77
C ARG A 91 25.79 4.01 30.98
N ARG A 92 25.43 2.72 30.86
CA ARG A 92 25.56 1.72 31.91
C ARG A 92 27.04 1.41 32.25
N ASN A 93 27.88 1.35 31.25
CA ASN A 93 29.31 1.09 31.47
C ASN A 93 30.03 2.28 32.09
N ALA A 94 29.68 3.51 31.76
CA ALA A 94 30.21 4.72 32.37
C ALA A 94 29.93 4.77 33.89
N THR A 95 28.73 4.39 34.32
CA THR A 95 28.33 4.39 35.73
C THR A 95 29.06 3.30 36.52
N ARG A 96 29.35 2.13 35.96
CA ARG A 96 30.13 1.06 36.61
C ARG A 96 31.58 1.47 36.80
N LEU A 97 32.22 2.07 35.81
CA LEU A 97 33.61 2.55 35.92
C LEU A 97 33.78 3.66 36.97
N PHE A 98 32.73 4.46 37.21
CA PHE A 98 32.74 5.51 38.23
C PHE A 98 32.63 4.92 39.66
N TYR A 99 31.82 3.88 39.83
CA TYR A 99 31.62 3.22 41.11
C TYR A 99 32.87 2.40 41.56
N ASP A 100 33.53 1.74 40.62
CA ASP A 100 34.76 0.95 40.87
C ASP A 100 35.97 1.81 41.24
N ARG A 101 35.91 3.12 40.97
CA ARG A 101 37.00 4.08 41.29
C ARG A 101 36.75 4.91 42.54
N ALA A 102 35.62 4.71 43.19
CA ALA A 102 35.34 5.39 44.44
C ALA A 102 36.28 4.88 45.55
N PRO A 103 36.97 5.76 46.28
CA PRO A 103 37.83 5.33 47.42
C PRO A 103 36.94 4.70 48.48
N ALA A 104 37.48 3.62 49.09
CA ALA A 104 36.81 2.91 50.19
C ALA A 104 36.45 3.92 51.32
N PRO A 105 35.29 3.77 51.99
CA PRO A 105 34.96 4.60 53.14
C PRO A 105 36.03 4.42 54.18
N GLN A 106 36.61 5.53 54.65
CA GLN A 106 37.55 5.56 55.75
C GLN A 106 36.74 5.40 57.04
N ASP A 107 36.84 4.24 57.64
CA ASP A 107 36.29 3.97 58.98
C ASP A 107 37.08 4.82 59.96
N PHE A 108 36.38 5.71 60.65
CA PHE A 108 36.88 6.44 61.80
C PHE A 108 36.60 5.63 63.07
#